data_cdfd6a2087ef68f52c176314ee9f5d8b
#
_entry.id   cdfd6a2087ef68f52c176314ee9f5d8b
#
_cell.length_a   1.000
_cell.length_b   1.000
_cell.length_c   1.000
_cell.angle_alpha   90.00
_cell.angle_beta   90.00
_cell.angle_gamma   90.00
#
_symmetry.space_group_name_H-M   'P 1'
#
loop_
_entity.id
_entity.type
_entity.pdbx_description
1 polymer ?
#
loop_
_entity_poly.entity_id
_entity_poly.type
_entity_poly.pdbx_seq_one_letter_code
_entity_poly.pdbx_strand_id
1 'polypeptide(L)'
;MDELEKKEELEQEMQEPVAEEIEETPVMEEAPADTEAPADTETPADTEAPAEEPAAETEESPAEKPAEKGGSNLLGILVGAALFIAFLAVVWMTPVGKVVRDTGVFYAKENDLYYYDMKNEPYLVQEDISAGGGYNYFYSAWGAGVAEDADVAYYSANVSADGSFDLYRRNVKDASQEGTCIDKGVVDYQMSKNGEVVAYVTKKGDAMQLKMNRGGESEKIAENIQLEEDTYALRADGKWLVFRDAYDMLCAAEVQKDGDVNVVKLTDTCPLYALSEDTLYFVSKADAYYNIYSYDFKNEPVLVAENAQYMELMPNGRDLLYGVKPTGIIPYSELLEDDMAEIDAKMTKDDPNYDQKLMRDELRAAMKSDKGLEPLLQEYYILSNGKTKLVADNVVSAIAVKDSEKNFITGYQAKPFQPLYLSVIGGGLEMVDMIYYMSINYGGMQPFLADGAGNVEVLSDSAVQLNTVQVSQDGSKAAYLVEDANGGNTLKQMKIGKAAEAVQENVKEFAFVGRNDLFYYYDCANGAGKLGKAGAGDNSIADASGVQFAKDAGRVYYLLLDQKTGNGKMEWWDGENRETIDGGVFAFQYKGNGKAALIYGYDVQKLTGGLGYYDGKGVTKLDEDITAIFIN
;
A
#
# COMPACT_ATOMS: atom_id res chain seq x y z
N MET A 1 -33.31 -8.05 -36.73
CA MET A 1 -34.15 -6.85 -36.52
C MET A 1 -34.79 -6.83 -35.14
N ASP A 2 -34.83 -7.95 -34.42
CA ASP A 2 -35.47 -8.02 -33.07
C ASP A 2 -34.60 -7.63 -31.86
N GLU A 3 -33.29 -7.46 -32.04
CA GLU A 3 -32.42 -7.04 -30.95
C GLU A 3 -32.18 -5.54 -30.83
N LEU A 4 -32.45 -4.79 -31.91
CA LEU A 4 -32.34 -3.35 -31.90
C LEU A 4 -33.59 -2.67 -31.33
N GLU A 5 -34.78 -3.23 -31.54
CA GLU A 5 -36.02 -2.71 -30.97
C GLU A 5 -36.11 -2.88 -29.45
N LYS A 6 -35.52 -3.97 -28.90
CA LYS A 6 -35.46 -4.18 -27.44
C LYS A 6 -34.50 -3.23 -26.71
N LYS A 7 -33.54 -2.66 -27.42
CA LYS A 7 -32.59 -1.72 -26.80
C LYS A 7 -33.17 -0.30 -26.75
N GLU A 8 -34.01 0.07 -27.70
CA GLU A 8 -34.71 1.37 -27.68
C GLU A 8 -35.84 1.42 -26.64
N GLU A 9 -36.52 0.29 -26.35
CA GLU A 9 -37.52 0.23 -25.26
C GLU A 9 -36.90 0.36 -23.88
N LEU A 10 -35.68 -0.18 -23.64
CA LEU A 10 -34.99 -0.07 -22.36
C LEU A 10 -34.40 1.35 -22.10
N GLU A 11 -34.10 2.10 -23.13
CA GLU A 11 -33.58 3.48 -22.97
C GLU A 11 -34.72 4.51 -22.75
N GLN A 12 -35.95 4.19 -23.07
CA GLN A 12 -37.12 5.06 -22.81
C GLN A 12 -37.68 4.90 -21.39
N GLU A 13 -37.48 3.75 -20.72
CA GLU A 13 -37.94 3.55 -19.33
C GLU A 13 -37.05 4.23 -18.25
N MET A 14 -35.88 4.75 -18.64
CA MET A 14 -34.94 5.40 -17.70
C MET A 14 -35.02 6.95 -17.68
N GLN A 15 -36.03 7.56 -18.28
CA GLN A 15 -36.13 9.03 -18.39
C GLN A 15 -37.37 9.66 -17.76
N GLU A 16 -38.01 9.10 -16.78
CA GLU A 16 -39.02 9.82 -16.00
C GLU A 16 -38.44 10.25 -14.63
N PRO A 17 -38.43 11.57 -14.31
CA PRO A 17 -38.02 12.04 -13.00
C PRO A 17 -39.18 11.91 -12.01
N VAL A 18 -38.97 11.13 -10.95
CA VAL A 18 -39.86 11.10 -9.79
C VAL A 18 -39.68 12.41 -9.01
N ALA A 19 -40.73 13.23 -9.01
CA ALA A 19 -40.81 14.37 -8.12
C ALA A 19 -41.30 13.89 -6.75
N GLU A 20 -40.44 13.89 -5.74
CA GLU A 20 -40.84 13.72 -4.35
C GLU A 20 -41.25 15.06 -3.72
N GLU A 21 -42.47 15.08 -3.21
CA GLU A 21 -43.04 16.15 -2.41
C GLU A 21 -42.27 16.27 -1.08
N ILE A 22 -41.80 17.49 -0.79
CA ILE A 22 -41.21 17.85 0.50
C ILE A 22 -42.35 18.22 1.45
N GLU A 23 -42.64 17.39 2.42
CA GLU A 23 -43.46 17.71 3.57
C GLU A 23 -42.68 18.62 4.53
N GLU A 24 -43.22 19.81 4.74
CA GLU A 24 -42.78 20.77 5.76
C GLU A 24 -43.07 20.25 7.18
N THR A 25 -42.04 20.13 8.03
CA THR A 25 -42.21 19.94 9.48
C THR A 25 -41.98 21.24 10.23
N PRO A 26 -42.73 21.51 11.30
CA PRO A 26 -42.90 22.83 11.87
C PRO A 26 -41.79 23.25 12.82
N VAL A 27 -41.51 24.53 12.78
CA VAL A 27 -40.67 25.32 13.68
C VAL A 27 -41.11 25.15 15.13
N MET A 28 -40.23 24.77 16.01
CA MET A 28 -40.42 24.91 17.46
C MET A 28 -39.58 26.07 18.03
N GLU A 29 -40.27 26.85 18.78
CA GLU A 29 -40.05 28.09 19.48
C GLU A 29 -38.83 28.10 20.41
N GLU A 30 -38.20 29.26 20.48
CA GLU A 30 -37.21 29.69 21.46
C GLU A 30 -37.80 29.76 22.87
N ALA A 31 -37.04 29.45 23.90
CA ALA A 31 -37.19 29.98 25.25
C ALA A 31 -35.83 30.04 25.99
N PRO A 32 -35.70 30.89 27.02
CA PRO A 32 -34.65 31.91 27.06
C PRO A 32 -33.53 31.62 28.08
N ALA A 33 -32.50 32.45 27.96
CA ALA A 33 -31.35 32.57 28.86
C ALA A 33 -31.72 32.94 30.29
N ASP A 34 -30.87 32.51 31.20
CA ASP A 34 -30.41 33.15 32.45
C ASP A 34 -29.71 32.09 33.31
N THR A 35 -28.54 32.22 33.87
CA THR A 35 -27.99 33.19 34.79
C THR A 35 -26.61 32.68 35.27
N GLU A 36 -25.67 33.60 35.39
CA GLU A 36 -24.64 33.77 36.44
C GLU A 36 -23.46 32.81 36.61
N ALA A 37 -22.32 33.42 36.38
CA ALA A 37 -21.02 33.08 36.96
C ALA A 37 -20.98 33.43 38.48
N PRO A 38 -20.08 32.85 39.26
CA PRO A 38 -19.19 33.72 40.00
C PRO A 38 -17.69 33.37 39.84
N ALA A 39 -16.95 34.45 40.04
CA ALA A 39 -15.54 34.65 39.96
C ALA A 39 -14.77 34.13 41.19
N ASP A 40 -13.44 34.18 41.01
CA ASP A 40 -12.34 34.32 41.98
C ASP A 40 -11.87 33.11 42.78
N THR A 41 -10.62 32.73 42.59
CA THR A 41 -9.58 33.08 43.58
C THR A 41 -8.19 32.58 43.18
N GLU A 42 -7.24 33.51 43.04
CA GLU A 42 -5.89 33.58 43.58
C GLU A 42 -4.82 32.53 43.20
N THR A 43 -3.85 33.07 42.52
CA THR A 43 -2.41 32.67 42.50
C THR A 43 -1.78 32.87 43.89
N PRO A 44 -0.75 32.12 44.26
CA PRO A 44 0.50 32.81 44.58
C PRO A 44 1.75 32.26 43.87
N ALA A 45 2.66 33.21 43.74
CA ALA A 45 3.94 33.22 43.12
C ALA A 45 5.07 32.57 43.94
N ASP A 46 6.21 32.44 43.27
CA ASP A 46 7.59 32.44 43.74
C ASP A 46 8.19 31.20 44.42
N THR A 47 9.23 30.66 43.80
CA THR A 47 10.59 30.68 44.37
C THR A 47 11.63 30.11 43.40
N GLU A 48 12.51 30.98 42.95
CA GLU A 48 13.98 30.96 42.83
C GLU A 48 14.73 29.69 42.37
N ALA A 49 15.52 29.92 41.35
CA ALA A 49 16.74 29.22 41.01
C ALA A 49 17.87 29.50 42.05
N PRO A 50 18.91 28.66 42.10
CA PRO A 50 20.19 29.25 41.74
C PRO A 50 21.09 28.37 40.81
N ALA A 51 21.91 29.12 40.12
CA ALA A 51 23.04 28.74 39.31
C ALA A 51 24.20 28.13 40.12
N GLU A 52 25.08 27.39 39.45
CA GLU A 52 26.52 27.70 39.28
C GLU A 52 27.28 26.52 38.70
N GLU A 53 27.98 26.77 37.63
CA GLU A 53 29.17 26.05 37.19
C GLU A 53 30.33 26.28 38.17
N PRO A 54 31.43 25.49 38.11
CA PRO A 54 32.57 26.03 37.40
C PRO A 54 33.41 25.02 36.56
N ALA A 55 34.08 25.62 35.60
CA ALA A 55 35.16 25.09 34.79
C ALA A 55 36.49 25.02 35.56
N ALA A 56 37.39 24.15 35.10
CA ALA A 56 38.86 24.24 35.13
C ALA A 56 39.42 22.92 34.58
N GLU A 57 40.42 22.81 33.88
CA GLU A 57 41.52 23.52 33.27
C GLU A 57 42.41 22.47 32.58
N THR A 58 42.98 22.86 31.50
CA THR A 58 44.00 22.25 30.67
C THR A 58 45.29 21.93 31.43
N GLU A 59 45.98 20.83 31.05
CA GLU A 59 47.43 20.76 31.08
C GLU A 59 48.00 19.98 29.88
N GLU A 60 48.99 20.61 29.26
CA GLU A 60 49.79 20.17 28.12
C GLU A 60 50.93 19.25 28.51
N SER A 61 51.20 18.28 27.61
CA SER A 61 52.46 17.79 27.01
C SER A 61 53.72 17.63 27.89
N PRO A 62 54.64 16.69 27.59
CA PRO A 62 55.48 16.82 26.39
C PRO A 62 55.85 15.53 25.63
N ALA A 63 56.36 15.75 24.45
CA ALA A 63 56.88 14.80 23.47
C ALA A 63 58.16 14.08 23.89
N GLU A 64 58.28 12.80 23.55
CA GLU A 64 59.55 12.14 23.26
C GLU A 64 59.41 11.11 22.12
N LYS A 65 60.28 11.21 21.13
CA LYS A 65 60.64 10.24 20.08
C LYS A 65 62.05 9.75 20.35
N PRO A 66 62.55 8.69 19.68
CA PRO A 66 61.98 7.45 19.19
C PRO A 66 62.79 6.20 19.63
N ALA A 67 62.23 5.00 19.48
CA ALA A 67 63.02 3.79 19.37
C ALA A 67 62.35 2.77 18.45
N GLU A 68 63.00 2.53 17.32
CA GLU A 68 62.75 1.36 16.45
C GLU A 68 62.98 0.06 17.23
N LYS A 69 62.01 -0.84 17.19
CA LYS A 69 62.27 -2.29 17.19
C LYS A 69 61.09 -3.04 16.54
N GLY A 70 61.44 -3.83 15.56
CA GLY A 70 60.55 -4.73 14.84
C GLY A 70 59.68 -5.57 15.77
N GLY A 71 58.41 -5.36 15.70
CA GLY A 71 57.36 -6.14 16.36
C GLY A 71 56.38 -6.64 15.31
N SER A 72 56.34 -7.91 15.21
CA SER A 72 55.62 -8.81 14.33
C SER A 72 54.27 -8.30 13.79
N ASN A 73 54.00 -8.66 12.56
CA ASN A 73 52.71 -8.53 11.83
C ASN A 73 51.49 -9.16 12.56
N LEU A 74 51.62 -9.61 13.79
CA LEU A 74 50.55 -10.22 14.59
C LEU A 74 49.44 -9.22 14.94
N LEU A 75 49.78 -7.96 15.22
CA LEU A 75 48.78 -6.94 15.52
C LEU A 75 47.95 -6.56 14.28
N GLY A 76 48.58 -6.49 13.09
CA GLY A 76 47.88 -6.28 11.84
C GLY A 76 46.93 -7.43 11.47
N ILE A 77 47.33 -8.68 11.76
CA ILE A 77 46.48 -9.86 11.54
C ILE A 77 45.32 -9.87 12.52
N LEU A 78 45.53 -9.52 13.80
CA LEU A 78 44.47 -9.45 14.80
C LEU A 78 43.47 -8.32 14.53
N VAL A 79 43.92 -7.15 14.07
CA VAL A 79 43.04 -6.05 13.67
C VAL A 79 42.29 -6.40 12.38
N GLY A 80 42.93 -7.04 11.41
CA GLY A 80 42.28 -7.54 10.20
C GLY A 80 41.24 -8.62 10.50
N ALA A 81 41.51 -9.54 11.40
CA ALA A 81 40.56 -10.57 11.84
C ALA A 81 39.38 -9.96 12.62
N ALA A 82 39.63 -8.96 13.48
CA ALA A 82 38.58 -8.27 14.22
C ALA A 82 37.67 -7.45 13.27
N LEU A 83 38.24 -6.78 12.25
CA LEU A 83 37.49 -6.07 11.23
C LEU A 83 36.70 -7.03 10.34
N PHE A 84 37.24 -8.20 10.00
CA PHE A 84 36.54 -9.23 9.22
C PHE A 84 35.39 -9.84 10.02
N ILE A 85 35.58 -10.11 11.32
CA ILE A 85 34.51 -10.58 12.20
C ILE A 85 33.44 -9.51 12.39
N ALA A 86 33.83 -8.22 12.53
CA ALA A 86 32.88 -7.11 12.57
C ALA A 86 32.13 -6.95 11.23
N PHE A 87 32.81 -7.12 10.11
CA PHE A 87 32.17 -7.14 8.78
C PHE A 87 31.20 -8.30 8.62
N LEU A 88 31.57 -9.52 9.03
CA LEU A 88 30.66 -10.67 9.05
C LEU A 88 29.47 -10.44 9.99
N ALA A 89 29.69 -9.82 11.17
CA ALA A 89 28.59 -9.47 12.08
C ALA A 89 27.66 -8.42 11.48
N VAL A 90 28.18 -7.42 10.75
CA VAL A 90 27.36 -6.43 10.02
C VAL A 90 26.60 -7.08 8.86
N VAL A 91 27.24 -8.00 8.13
CA VAL A 91 26.56 -8.77 7.05
C VAL A 91 25.49 -9.72 7.63
N TRP A 92 25.70 -10.24 8.84
CA TRP A 92 24.68 -11.04 9.54
C TRP A 92 23.58 -10.19 10.19
N MET A 93 23.85 -8.93 10.51
CA MET A 93 22.88 -7.99 11.09
C MET A 93 22.16 -7.14 10.05
N THR A 94 22.63 -7.11 8.79
CA THR A 94 21.80 -6.57 7.71
C THR A 94 20.68 -7.57 7.45
N PRO A 95 19.41 -7.16 7.51
CA PRO A 95 18.33 -8.03 7.12
C PRO A 95 18.49 -8.33 5.61
N VAL A 96 19.16 -9.44 5.32
CA VAL A 96 19.00 -10.15 4.07
C VAL A 96 17.51 -10.45 4.01
N GLY A 97 16.84 -9.97 2.96
CA GLY A 97 15.40 -9.93 2.83
C GLY A 97 14.70 -11.11 3.51
N LYS A 98 13.66 -10.81 4.25
CA LYS A 98 12.90 -11.75 5.10
C LYS A 98 12.80 -13.08 4.35
N VAL A 99 13.49 -14.13 4.81
CA VAL A 99 13.38 -15.47 4.19
C VAL A 99 11.95 -15.90 4.48
N VAL A 100 11.08 -15.76 3.48
CA VAL A 100 9.72 -16.26 3.57
C VAL A 100 9.81 -17.77 3.82
N ARG A 101 9.24 -18.22 4.92
CA ARG A 101 9.20 -19.63 5.27
C ARG A 101 8.45 -20.39 4.17
N ASP A 102 8.99 -21.51 3.78
CA ASP A 102 8.36 -22.38 2.81
C ASP A 102 7.24 -23.17 3.49
N THR A 103 6.01 -22.80 3.21
CA THR A 103 4.83 -23.27 3.96
C THR A 103 4.10 -24.46 3.32
N GLY A 104 4.64 -25.07 2.27
CA GLY A 104 3.97 -26.15 1.59
C GLY A 104 2.79 -25.73 0.69
N VAL A 105 2.00 -26.69 0.24
CA VAL A 105 0.87 -26.44 -0.67
C VAL A 105 -0.35 -27.21 -0.20
N PHE A 106 -1.46 -26.49 0.00
CA PHE A 106 -2.78 -27.11 0.13
C PHE A 106 -3.42 -27.25 -1.26
N TYR A 107 -4.12 -28.34 -1.48
CA TYR A 107 -4.92 -28.52 -2.68
C TYR A 107 -6.17 -29.39 -2.40
N ALA A 108 -7.18 -29.21 -3.21
CA ALA A 108 -8.38 -30.04 -3.17
C ALA A 108 -8.40 -31.05 -4.31
N LYS A 109 -8.84 -32.25 -4.02
CA LYS A 109 -9.14 -33.29 -5.00
C LYS A 109 -10.54 -33.82 -4.69
N GLU A 110 -11.41 -33.77 -5.68
CA GLU A 110 -12.85 -33.95 -5.45
C GLU A 110 -13.32 -32.95 -4.36
N ASN A 111 -13.78 -33.44 -3.21
CA ASN A 111 -14.17 -32.62 -2.05
C ASN A 111 -13.21 -32.75 -0.87
N ASP A 112 -12.05 -33.34 -1.05
CA ASP A 112 -11.11 -33.62 0.02
C ASP A 112 -9.93 -32.64 -0.04
N LEU A 113 -9.49 -32.18 1.13
CA LEU A 113 -8.35 -31.28 1.29
C LEU A 113 -7.08 -32.07 1.59
N TYR A 114 -6.05 -31.85 0.81
CA TYR A 114 -4.73 -32.43 0.95
C TYR A 114 -3.67 -31.36 1.25
N TYR A 115 -2.58 -31.79 1.87
CA TYR A 115 -1.42 -30.96 2.12
C TYR A 115 -0.13 -31.65 1.71
N TYR A 116 0.75 -30.92 1.02
CA TYR A 116 2.09 -31.31 0.66
C TYR A 116 3.11 -30.42 1.37
N ASP A 117 3.94 -31.01 2.23
CA ASP A 117 4.97 -30.32 3.03
C ASP A 117 6.29 -30.11 2.28
N MET A 118 6.31 -30.39 0.95
CA MET A 118 7.46 -30.32 0.04
C MET A 118 8.59 -31.32 0.32
N LYS A 119 8.37 -32.30 1.18
CA LYS A 119 9.38 -33.31 1.56
C LYS A 119 8.87 -34.72 1.52
N ASN A 120 7.65 -34.91 2.00
CA ASN A 120 7.02 -36.21 2.11
C ASN A 120 5.91 -36.33 1.07
N GLU A 121 5.30 -37.52 0.93
CA GLU A 121 4.10 -37.68 0.10
C GLU A 121 2.97 -36.79 0.64
N PRO A 122 2.12 -36.24 -0.24
CA PRO A 122 0.91 -35.53 0.18
C PRO A 122 0.03 -36.40 1.06
N TYR A 123 -0.65 -35.77 2.03
CA TYR A 123 -1.56 -36.49 2.91
C TYR A 123 -2.91 -35.78 3.04
N LEU A 124 -3.95 -36.56 3.30
CA LEU A 124 -5.31 -36.09 3.53
C LEU A 124 -5.37 -35.26 4.82
N VAL A 125 -5.89 -34.05 4.73
CA VAL A 125 -6.09 -33.12 5.85
C VAL A 125 -7.51 -33.19 6.38
N GLN A 126 -8.48 -33.17 5.46
CA GLN A 126 -9.91 -33.14 5.77
C GLN A 126 -10.69 -33.78 4.63
N GLU A 127 -11.61 -34.70 4.97
CA GLU A 127 -12.61 -35.23 4.04
C GLU A 127 -13.79 -34.24 3.91
N ASP A 128 -14.41 -34.25 2.75
CA ASP A 128 -15.65 -33.54 2.44
C ASP A 128 -15.64 -32.06 2.88
N ILE A 129 -14.74 -31.29 2.34
CA ILE A 129 -14.70 -29.83 2.59
C ILE A 129 -15.90 -29.10 1.97
N SER A 130 -16.74 -29.82 1.18
CA SER A 130 -17.90 -29.27 0.49
C SER A 130 -17.59 -27.98 -0.27
N ALA A 131 -16.48 -27.99 -1.02
CA ALA A 131 -16.10 -26.88 -1.87
C ALA A 131 -17.20 -26.68 -2.91
N GLY A 132 -18.21 -25.91 -2.56
CA GLY A 132 -19.39 -25.63 -3.40
C GLY A 132 -18.93 -25.14 -4.78
N GLY A 133 -19.38 -25.81 -5.83
CA GLY A 133 -18.90 -25.74 -7.19
C GLY A 133 -18.60 -24.32 -7.66
N GLY A 134 -17.39 -24.10 -8.14
CA GLY A 134 -16.97 -22.85 -8.72
C GLY A 134 -15.59 -22.37 -8.30
N TYR A 135 -14.75 -23.22 -7.69
CA TYR A 135 -13.36 -22.84 -7.46
C TYR A 135 -12.61 -22.72 -8.80
N ASN A 136 -12.24 -21.50 -9.11
CA ASN A 136 -11.15 -21.28 -10.06
C ASN A 136 -9.84 -21.73 -9.38
N TYR A 137 -8.97 -22.43 -10.07
CA TYR A 137 -7.66 -22.87 -9.59
C TYR A 137 -6.83 -21.79 -8.88
N PHE A 138 -7.21 -20.53 -9.00
CA PHE A 138 -6.44 -19.38 -8.55
C PHE A 138 -7.17 -18.46 -7.57
N TYR A 139 -8.41 -18.75 -7.22
CA TYR A 139 -9.23 -17.91 -6.35
C TYR A 139 -10.03 -18.74 -5.37
N SER A 140 -9.52 -18.92 -4.18
CA SER A 140 -10.39 -19.22 -3.05
C SER A 140 -10.28 -18.07 -2.05
N ALA A 141 -11.33 -17.29 -1.90
CA ALA A 141 -11.44 -16.34 -0.79
C ALA A 141 -11.47 -17.07 0.57
N TRP A 142 -11.76 -18.36 0.54
CA TRP A 142 -11.91 -19.24 1.70
C TRP A 142 -10.94 -20.39 1.54
N GLY A 143 -9.77 -20.27 2.12
CA GLY A 143 -8.73 -21.23 1.83
C GLY A 143 -8.29 -22.00 3.05
N ALA A 144 -7.22 -22.69 2.83
CA ALA A 144 -6.37 -23.23 3.85
C ALA A 144 -5.07 -22.42 3.86
N GLY A 145 -4.63 -22.01 5.04
CA GLY A 145 -3.41 -21.23 5.19
C GLY A 145 -2.52 -21.76 6.32
N VAL A 146 -1.19 -21.74 6.13
CA VAL A 146 -0.21 -22.05 7.16
C VAL A 146 0.33 -20.75 7.75
N ALA A 147 0.44 -20.68 9.06
CA ALA A 147 1.03 -19.54 9.75
C ALA A 147 2.47 -19.27 9.28
N GLU A 148 2.86 -18.00 9.17
CA GLU A 148 4.18 -17.60 8.67
C GLU A 148 5.34 -18.21 9.48
N ASP A 149 5.20 -18.25 10.80
CA ASP A 149 6.28 -18.63 11.75
C ASP A 149 6.07 -19.98 12.45
N ALA A 150 4.97 -20.71 12.12
CA ALA A 150 4.66 -21.98 12.77
C ALA A 150 4.06 -23.01 11.81
N ASP A 151 4.11 -24.29 12.19
CA ASP A 151 3.52 -25.40 11.43
C ASP A 151 2.04 -25.62 11.80
N VAL A 152 1.32 -24.53 11.94
CA VAL A 152 -0.10 -24.48 12.25
C VAL A 152 -0.84 -23.95 11.05
N ALA A 153 -1.86 -24.69 10.62
CA ALA A 153 -2.76 -24.28 9.57
C ALA A 153 -4.16 -24.04 10.10
N TYR A 154 -4.84 -23.09 9.47
CA TYR A 154 -6.28 -22.91 9.56
C TYR A 154 -6.89 -23.18 8.19
N TYR A 155 -8.05 -23.81 8.17
CA TYR A 155 -8.75 -24.14 6.92
C TYR A 155 -10.26 -24.19 7.12
N SER A 156 -10.97 -23.94 6.02
CA SER A 156 -12.43 -24.01 5.94
C SER A 156 -12.87 -25.41 5.54
N ALA A 157 -13.96 -25.89 6.14
CA ALA A 157 -14.68 -27.09 5.71
C ALA A 157 -16.20 -26.89 5.87
N ASN A 158 -17.01 -27.78 5.29
CA ASN A 158 -18.46 -27.69 5.35
C ASN A 158 -19.01 -26.34 4.87
N VAL A 159 -18.53 -25.87 3.72
CA VAL A 159 -18.96 -24.57 3.16
C VAL A 159 -20.43 -24.60 2.80
N SER A 160 -21.21 -23.72 3.40
CA SER A 160 -22.65 -23.59 3.18
C SER A 160 -22.96 -22.74 1.93
N ALA A 161 -24.20 -22.82 1.45
CA ALA A 161 -24.66 -22.09 0.27
C ALA A 161 -24.59 -20.54 0.43
N ASP A 162 -24.58 -20.03 1.67
CA ASP A 162 -24.43 -18.61 1.99
C ASP A 162 -22.97 -18.17 2.19
N GLY A 163 -22.01 -19.06 1.88
CA GLY A 163 -20.58 -18.81 1.98
C GLY A 163 -19.98 -18.99 3.39
N SER A 164 -20.81 -19.30 4.41
CA SER A 164 -20.28 -19.62 5.74
C SER A 164 -19.69 -21.04 5.78
N PHE A 165 -18.73 -21.25 6.68
CA PHE A 165 -17.99 -22.51 6.80
C PHE A 165 -17.67 -22.85 8.25
N ASP A 166 -17.26 -24.10 8.49
CA ASP A 166 -16.64 -24.52 9.74
C ASP A 166 -15.15 -24.25 9.67
N LEU A 167 -14.60 -23.50 10.65
CA LEU A 167 -13.17 -23.18 10.75
C LEU A 167 -12.44 -24.23 11.56
N TYR A 168 -11.40 -24.81 10.98
CA TYR A 168 -10.54 -25.82 11.61
C TYR A 168 -9.13 -25.32 11.82
N ARG A 169 -8.46 -25.88 12.83
CA ARG A 169 -7.04 -25.67 13.13
C ARG A 169 -6.30 -27.00 13.19
N ARG A 170 -5.09 -27.10 12.62
CA ARG A 170 -4.28 -28.32 12.60
C ARG A 170 -2.79 -27.99 12.68
N ASN A 171 -2.01 -28.92 13.29
CA ASN A 171 -0.56 -28.93 13.12
C ASN A 171 -0.22 -29.72 11.83
N VAL A 172 0.40 -29.06 10.86
CA VAL A 172 0.70 -29.66 9.55
C VAL A 172 1.96 -30.52 9.49
N LYS A 173 2.77 -30.55 10.58
CA LYS A 173 3.89 -31.51 10.69
C LYS A 173 3.46 -32.92 11.05
N ASP A 174 2.31 -33.07 11.64
CA ASP A 174 1.79 -34.38 12.09
C ASP A 174 0.63 -34.81 11.20
N ALA A 175 0.96 -35.65 10.20
CA ALA A 175 -0.04 -36.20 9.29
C ALA A 175 -1.10 -37.06 9.99
N SER A 176 -0.83 -37.60 11.19
CA SER A 176 -1.76 -38.43 11.95
C SER A 176 -2.73 -37.64 12.82
N GLN A 177 -2.47 -36.34 13.06
CA GLN A 177 -3.32 -35.50 13.88
C GLN A 177 -4.51 -34.98 13.07
N GLU A 178 -5.72 -35.20 13.54
CA GLU A 178 -6.93 -34.61 12.96
C GLU A 178 -7.01 -33.10 13.26
N GLY A 179 -7.74 -32.37 12.39
CA GLY A 179 -8.04 -30.96 12.63
C GLY A 179 -9.05 -30.78 13.76
N THR A 180 -8.87 -29.74 14.54
CA THR A 180 -9.81 -29.34 15.60
C THR A 180 -10.72 -28.25 15.06
N CYS A 181 -12.03 -28.48 15.09
CA CYS A 181 -13.02 -27.44 14.75
C CYS A 181 -12.96 -26.33 15.82
N ILE A 182 -12.73 -25.11 15.37
CA ILE A 182 -12.67 -23.91 16.22
C ILE A 182 -14.07 -23.35 16.42
N ASP A 183 -14.81 -23.17 15.30
CA ASP A 183 -16.19 -22.69 15.33
C ASP A 183 -16.91 -22.99 14.02
N LYS A 184 -18.24 -22.81 14.01
CA LYS A 184 -19.12 -23.01 12.87
C LYS A 184 -19.78 -21.73 12.41
N GLY A 185 -20.16 -21.71 11.13
CA GLY A 185 -20.80 -20.54 10.55
C GLY A 185 -19.87 -19.33 10.47
N VAL A 186 -18.58 -19.57 10.29
CA VAL A 186 -17.55 -18.56 10.08
C VAL A 186 -17.66 -17.98 8.67
N VAL A 187 -17.48 -16.69 8.51
CA VAL A 187 -17.56 -15.98 7.22
C VAL A 187 -16.25 -15.30 6.84
N ASP A 188 -15.37 -15.07 7.81
CA ASP A 188 -14.04 -14.51 7.60
C ASP A 188 -13.12 -14.83 8.77
N TYR A 189 -11.79 -14.89 8.54
CA TYR A 189 -10.82 -15.10 9.59
C TYR A 189 -9.43 -14.53 9.26
N GLN A 190 -8.71 -14.15 10.30
CA GLN A 190 -7.30 -13.73 10.26
C GLN A 190 -6.53 -14.47 11.34
N MET A 191 -5.33 -14.98 11.01
CA MET A 191 -4.48 -15.68 11.98
C MET A 191 -3.22 -14.86 12.30
N SER A 192 -2.71 -15.02 13.53
CA SER A 192 -1.41 -14.47 13.90
C SER A 192 -0.26 -15.17 13.17
N LYS A 193 0.90 -14.51 13.02
CA LYS A 193 2.07 -15.09 12.33
C LYS A 193 2.55 -16.41 12.94
N ASN A 194 2.41 -16.56 14.23
CA ASN A 194 2.77 -17.80 14.95
C ASN A 194 1.63 -18.84 14.99
N GLY A 195 0.47 -18.56 14.42
CA GLY A 195 -0.69 -19.45 14.40
C GLY A 195 -1.28 -19.80 15.77
N GLU A 196 -0.92 -19.08 16.83
CA GLU A 196 -1.48 -19.32 18.18
C GLU A 196 -2.86 -18.71 18.34
N VAL A 197 -3.13 -17.62 17.61
CA VAL A 197 -4.36 -16.84 17.71
C VAL A 197 -5.01 -16.73 16.35
N VAL A 198 -6.34 -16.88 16.33
CA VAL A 198 -7.19 -16.59 15.18
C VAL A 198 -8.33 -15.66 15.61
N ALA A 199 -8.52 -14.57 14.88
CA ALA A 199 -9.69 -13.72 14.95
C ALA A 199 -10.62 -14.08 13.79
N TYR A 200 -11.93 -14.15 14.02
CA TYR A 200 -12.86 -14.56 12.99
C TYR A 200 -14.25 -14.01 13.24
N VAL A 201 -15.04 -13.93 12.17
CA VAL A 201 -16.41 -13.47 12.20
C VAL A 201 -17.36 -14.65 11.98
N THR A 202 -18.34 -14.78 12.86
CA THR A 202 -19.42 -15.77 12.70
C THR A 202 -20.73 -15.07 12.37
N LYS A 203 -21.53 -15.70 11.51
CA LYS A 203 -22.89 -15.27 11.19
C LYS A 203 -23.90 -16.07 11.99
N LYS A 204 -24.81 -15.36 12.69
CA LYS A 204 -25.92 -15.97 13.42
C LYS A 204 -27.22 -15.27 13.05
N GLY A 205 -27.94 -15.82 12.09
CA GLY A 205 -29.03 -15.12 11.43
C GLY A 205 -28.49 -13.92 10.64
N ASP A 206 -29.02 -12.72 10.90
CA ASP A 206 -28.54 -11.49 10.26
C ASP A 206 -27.42 -10.79 11.08
N ALA A 207 -27.15 -11.28 12.29
CA ALA A 207 -26.14 -10.70 13.16
C ALA A 207 -24.76 -11.31 12.93
N MET A 208 -23.73 -10.46 12.83
CA MET A 208 -22.34 -10.88 12.76
C MET A 208 -21.64 -10.67 14.10
N GLN A 209 -20.85 -11.63 14.52
CA GLN A 209 -20.12 -11.61 15.79
C GLN A 209 -18.62 -11.78 15.52
N LEU A 210 -17.83 -10.81 15.98
CA LEU A 210 -16.37 -10.91 15.99
C LEU A 210 -15.94 -11.72 17.23
N LYS A 211 -15.14 -12.73 16.98
CA LYS A 211 -14.60 -13.63 18.00
C LYS A 211 -13.10 -13.81 17.86
N MET A 212 -12.47 -14.29 18.92
CA MET A 212 -11.06 -14.64 18.93
C MET A 212 -10.86 -15.97 19.65
N ASN A 213 -9.97 -16.82 19.12
CA ASN A 213 -9.56 -18.08 19.74
C ASN A 213 -8.05 -18.10 19.93
N ARG A 214 -7.61 -18.51 21.11
CA ARG A 214 -6.21 -18.63 21.49
C ARG A 214 -5.87 -20.06 21.94
N GLY A 215 -6.20 -21.04 21.12
CA GLY A 215 -5.89 -22.46 21.38
C GLY A 215 -6.78 -23.12 22.46
N GLY A 216 -7.88 -22.49 22.83
CA GLY A 216 -8.86 -22.95 23.81
C GLY A 216 -10.29 -22.63 23.39
N GLU A 217 -11.09 -22.13 24.34
CA GLU A 217 -12.43 -21.61 24.07
C GLU A 217 -12.35 -20.28 23.30
N SER A 218 -13.41 -20.03 22.53
CA SER A 218 -13.51 -18.83 21.72
C SER A 218 -14.19 -17.73 22.51
N GLU A 219 -13.54 -16.57 22.58
CA GLU A 219 -14.06 -15.38 23.24
C GLU A 219 -14.78 -14.46 22.25
N LYS A 220 -15.95 -13.98 22.64
CA LYS A 220 -16.70 -12.99 21.87
C LYS A 220 -16.16 -11.58 22.14
N ILE A 221 -15.75 -10.88 21.10
CA ILE A 221 -15.18 -9.53 21.16
C ILE A 221 -16.24 -8.47 20.91
N ALA A 222 -17.05 -8.63 19.86
CA ALA A 222 -18.09 -7.68 19.48
C ALA A 222 -19.29 -8.38 18.81
N GLU A 223 -20.42 -7.69 18.83
CA GLU A 223 -21.67 -8.13 18.18
C GLU A 223 -22.16 -7.07 17.20
N ASN A 224 -22.94 -7.52 16.22
CA ASN A 224 -23.58 -6.68 15.21
C ASN A 224 -22.58 -5.83 14.41
N ILE A 225 -21.38 -6.36 14.18
CA ILE A 225 -20.42 -5.70 13.30
C ILE A 225 -20.91 -5.75 11.85
N GLN A 226 -20.51 -4.76 11.06
CA GLN A 226 -20.67 -4.78 9.61
C GLN A 226 -19.37 -5.27 9.01
N LEU A 227 -19.41 -6.37 8.24
CA LEU A 227 -18.22 -6.94 7.64
C LEU A 227 -17.90 -6.20 6.34
N GLU A 228 -16.90 -5.35 6.39
CA GLU A 228 -16.28 -4.63 5.28
C GLU A 228 -14.78 -4.98 5.25
N GLU A 229 -14.07 -4.54 4.23
CA GLU A 229 -12.65 -4.88 4.02
C GLU A 229 -11.78 -4.58 5.26
N ASP A 230 -12.04 -3.45 5.94
CA ASP A 230 -11.25 -2.99 7.10
C ASP A 230 -12.05 -3.08 8.43
N THR A 231 -12.95 -4.03 8.57
CA THR A 231 -13.75 -4.14 9.80
C THR A 231 -12.90 -4.49 11.01
N TYR A 232 -11.92 -5.38 10.84
CA TYR A 232 -11.00 -5.76 11.90
C TYR A 232 -9.61 -6.11 11.37
N ALA A 233 -8.61 -6.01 12.24
CA ALA A 233 -7.23 -6.38 11.94
C ALA A 233 -6.58 -7.02 13.17
N LEU A 234 -6.08 -8.24 13.01
CA LEU A 234 -5.32 -8.95 14.05
C LEU A 234 -3.85 -8.55 13.96
N ARG A 235 -3.29 -8.01 15.06
CA ARG A 235 -1.86 -7.73 15.12
C ARG A 235 -1.05 -9.02 14.94
N ALA A 236 0.07 -8.92 14.20
CA ALA A 236 0.89 -10.06 13.81
C ALA A 236 1.29 -10.99 14.97
N ASP A 237 1.50 -10.46 16.18
CA ASP A 237 1.84 -11.22 17.39
C ASP A 237 0.63 -11.86 18.10
N GLY A 238 -0.59 -11.63 17.60
CA GLY A 238 -1.83 -12.17 18.15
C GLY A 238 -2.26 -11.60 19.50
N LYS A 239 -1.63 -10.52 20.00
CA LYS A 239 -1.99 -9.96 21.32
C LYS A 239 -3.11 -8.96 21.26
N TRP A 240 -3.28 -8.28 20.13
CA TRP A 240 -4.25 -7.21 19.95
C TRP A 240 -5.08 -7.43 18.70
N LEU A 241 -6.35 -7.14 18.83
CA LEU A 241 -7.33 -7.08 17.75
C LEU A 241 -7.88 -5.67 17.66
N VAL A 242 -7.68 -5.01 16.54
CA VAL A 242 -8.30 -3.71 16.23
C VAL A 242 -9.58 -3.97 15.46
N PHE A 243 -10.67 -3.26 15.77
CA PHE A 243 -11.93 -3.45 15.08
C PHE A 243 -12.83 -2.21 15.16
N ARG A 244 -13.75 -2.11 14.20
CA ARG A 244 -14.88 -1.19 14.27
C ARG A 244 -16.10 -1.91 14.83
N ASP A 245 -16.75 -1.28 15.77
CA ASP A 245 -18.01 -1.80 16.29
C ASP A 245 -19.21 -1.42 15.39
N ALA A 246 -20.41 -1.79 15.80
CA ALA A 246 -21.66 -1.52 15.07
C ALA A 246 -21.98 0.00 14.89
N TYR A 247 -21.22 0.87 15.50
CA TYR A 247 -21.38 2.33 15.46
C TYR A 247 -20.16 3.04 14.82
N ASP A 248 -19.33 2.31 14.09
CA ASP A 248 -18.05 2.79 13.50
C ASP A 248 -17.03 3.31 14.54
N MET A 249 -17.22 2.96 15.81
CA MET A 249 -16.21 3.26 16.82
C MET A 249 -14.99 2.36 16.63
N LEU A 250 -13.81 2.95 16.58
CA LEU A 250 -12.57 2.20 16.59
C LEU A 250 -12.23 1.75 18.00
N CYS A 251 -12.05 0.46 18.14
CA CYS A 251 -11.69 -0.21 19.39
C CYS A 251 -10.42 -1.04 19.21
N ALA A 252 -9.68 -1.22 20.29
CA ALA A 252 -8.59 -2.18 20.38
C ALA A 252 -8.88 -3.15 21.54
N ALA A 253 -8.83 -4.45 21.28
CA ALA A 253 -9.05 -5.51 22.27
C ALA A 253 -7.74 -6.21 22.58
N GLU A 254 -7.33 -6.21 23.85
CA GLU A 254 -6.24 -7.05 24.35
C GLU A 254 -6.81 -8.36 24.88
N VAL A 255 -6.36 -9.47 24.33
CA VAL A 255 -6.72 -10.80 24.86
C VAL A 255 -5.64 -11.26 25.83
N GLN A 256 -6.00 -11.34 27.08
CA GLN A 256 -5.11 -11.77 28.14
C GLN A 256 -4.94 -13.32 28.14
N LYS A 257 -3.94 -13.81 28.87
CA LYS A 257 -3.62 -15.24 28.86
C LYS A 257 -4.70 -16.13 29.52
N ASP A 258 -5.50 -15.55 30.38
CA ASP A 258 -6.62 -16.18 31.10
C ASP A 258 -7.96 -16.12 30.31
N GLY A 259 -7.95 -15.51 29.12
CA GLY A 259 -9.12 -15.38 28.27
C GLY A 259 -9.90 -14.08 28.47
N ASP A 260 -9.61 -13.30 29.50
CA ASP A 260 -10.23 -12.01 29.69
C ASP A 260 -9.87 -11.03 28.55
N VAL A 261 -10.88 -10.30 28.07
CA VAL A 261 -10.73 -9.32 27.01
C VAL A 261 -10.85 -7.90 27.58
N ASN A 262 -9.80 -7.14 27.41
CA ASN A 262 -9.81 -5.72 27.73
C ASN A 262 -10.02 -4.89 26.46
N VAL A 263 -11.16 -4.21 26.33
CA VAL A 263 -11.48 -3.37 25.18
C VAL A 263 -11.24 -1.91 25.50
N VAL A 264 -10.39 -1.27 24.72
CA VAL A 264 -10.09 0.15 24.77
C VAL A 264 -10.78 0.84 23.60
N LYS A 265 -11.61 1.85 23.86
CA LYS A 265 -12.17 2.73 22.84
C LYS A 265 -11.14 3.79 22.46
N LEU A 266 -10.92 3.97 21.17
CA LEU A 266 -9.92 4.91 20.64
C LEU A 266 -10.55 6.18 20.08
N THR A 267 -11.64 6.06 19.31
CA THR A 267 -12.38 7.20 18.75
C THR A 267 -13.82 6.80 18.40
N ASP A 268 -14.73 7.74 18.43
CA ASP A 268 -16.16 7.51 18.15
C ASP A 268 -16.44 7.31 16.65
N THR A 269 -15.59 7.85 15.78
CA THR A 269 -15.70 7.72 14.33
C THR A 269 -14.31 7.57 13.74
N CYS A 270 -14.07 6.50 13.02
CA CYS A 270 -12.78 6.24 12.38
C CYS A 270 -12.98 5.76 10.94
N PRO A 271 -12.95 6.67 9.94
CA PRO A 271 -13.11 6.25 8.55
C PRO A 271 -11.91 5.46 8.03
N LEU A 272 -10.73 5.62 8.64
CA LEU A 272 -9.50 4.97 8.20
C LEU A 272 -8.57 4.68 9.37
N TYR A 273 -8.02 3.47 9.39
CA TYR A 273 -6.90 3.11 10.25
C TYR A 273 -5.88 2.23 9.51
N ALA A 274 -4.67 2.17 10.05
CA ALA A 274 -3.59 1.36 9.49
C ALA A 274 -2.79 0.73 10.64
N LEU A 275 -2.67 -0.59 10.63
CA LEU A 275 -1.99 -1.36 11.66
C LEU A 275 -0.59 -1.76 11.17
N SER A 276 0.45 -1.21 11.80
CA SER A 276 1.83 -1.67 11.64
C SER A 276 2.17 -2.83 12.61
N GLU A 277 3.43 -3.28 12.62
CA GLU A 277 3.83 -4.39 13.53
C GLU A 277 3.59 -4.05 15.01
N ASP A 278 3.78 -2.80 15.42
CA ASP A 278 3.77 -2.37 16.83
C ASP A 278 2.95 -1.10 17.10
N THR A 279 2.42 -0.46 16.09
CA THR A 279 1.72 0.82 16.18
C THR A 279 0.46 0.81 15.34
N LEU A 280 -0.64 1.26 15.91
CA LEU A 280 -1.88 1.56 15.18
C LEU A 280 -1.91 3.06 14.86
N TYR A 281 -2.07 3.38 13.60
CA TYR A 281 -2.38 4.74 13.14
C TYR A 281 -3.86 4.81 12.81
N PHE A 282 -4.53 5.87 13.24
CA PHE A 282 -5.94 6.05 12.94
C PHE A 282 -6.30 7.53 12.81
N VAL A 283 -7.37 7.79 12.10
CA VAL A 283 -7.91 9.13 11.96
C VAL A 283 -9.16 9.31 12.84
N SER A 284 -9.29 10.50 13.41
CA SER A 284 -10.47 10.94 14.12
C SER A 284 -10.99 12.23 13.49
N LYS A 285 -12.29 12.35 13.31
CA LYS A 285 -12.92 13.51 12.68
C LYS A 285 -12.70 14.76 13.53
N ALA A 286 -12.26 15.84 12.90
CA ALA A 286 -12.09 17.16 13.50
C ALA A 286 -12.60 18.20 12.50
N ASP A 287 -13.75 18.83 12.79
CA ASP A 287 -14.41 19.80 11.92
C ASP A 287 -14.49 19.35 10.44
N ALA A 288 -13.79 20.06 9.54
CA ALA A 288 -13.78 19.77 8.09
C ALA A 288 -12.72 18.73 7.68
N TYR A 289 -11.78 18.38 8.57
CA TYR A 289 -10.64 17.52 8.30
C TYR A 289 -10.53 16.42 9.34
N TYR A 290 -9.41 15.69 9.32
CA TYR A 290 -9.13 14.63 10.27
C TYR A 290 -7.85 14.94 11.05
N ASN A 291 -7.80 14.47 12.29
CA ASN A 291 -6.57 14.38 13.05
C ASN A 291 -6.04 12.95 13.00
N ILE A 292 -4.75 12.78 12.77
CA ILE A 292 -4.08 11.48 12.81
C ILE A 292 -3.51 11.25 14.19
N TYR A 293 -3.76 10.06 14.73
CA TYR A 293 -3.22 9.61 16.00
C TYR A 293 -2.39 8.34 15.80
N SER A 294 -1.40 8.15 16.66
CA SER A 294 -0.66 6.89 16.82
C SER A 294 -0.96 6.29 18.18
N TYR A 295 -1.10 4.96 18.24
CA TYR A 295 -1.36 4.20 19.46
C TYR A 295 -0.41 3.00 19.52
N ASP A 296 0.40 2.93 20.60
CA ASP A 296 1.41 1.90 20.81
C ASP A 296 0.88 0.70 21.63
N PHE A 297 -0.42 0.61 21.83
CA PHE A 297 -1.11 -0.41 22.63
C PHE A 297 -0.76 -0.43 24.12
N LYS A 298 -0.17 0.62 24.66
CA LYS A 298 0.25 0.72 26.06
C LYS A 298 -0.14 2.05 26.70
N ASN A 299 0.06 3.12 25.97
CA ASN A 299 -0.15 4.48 26.43
C ASN A 299 -1.40 5.07 25.77
N GLU A 300 -1.82 6.24 26.21
CA GLU A 300 -2.87 6.98 25.51
C GLU A 300 -2.44 7.32 24.06
N PRO A 301 -3.40 7.41 23.12
CA PRO A 301 -3.10 7.81 21.75
C PRO A 301 -2.40 9.16 21.67
N VAL A 302 -1.40 9.28 20.81
CA VAL A 302 -0.61 10.50 20.61
C VAL A 302 -0.98 11.15 19.28
N LEU A 303 -1.27 12.45 19.28
CA LEU A 303 -1.53 13.22 18.08
C LEU A 303 -0.27 13.28 17.20
N VAL A 304 -0.41 12.87 15.94
CA VAL A 304 0.65 12.88 14.92
C VAL A 304 0.53 14.11 14.04
N ALA A 305 -0.69 14.39 13.55
CA ALA A 305 -0.96 15.51 12.66
C ALA A 305 -2.39 16.01 12.79
N GLU A 306 -2.59 17.30 12.57
CA GLU A 306 -3.90 17.95 12.43
C GLU A 306 -4.17 18.24 10.95
N ASN A 307 -5.44 18.46 10.60
CA ASN A 307 -5.89 18.81 9.25
C ASN A 307 -5.47 17.81 8.15
N ALA A 308 -5.39 16.54 8.49
CA ALA A 308 -5.05 15.50 7.55
C ALA A 308 -6.20 15.22 6.57
N GLN A 309 -5.84 14.91 5.34
CA GLN A 309 -6.74 14.49 4.27
C GLN A 309 -6.38 13.11 3.71
N TYR A 310 -5.21 12.61 4.01
CA TYR A 310 -4.68 11.36 3.51
C TYR A 310 -3.79 10.67 4.56
N MET A 311 -3.85 9.33 4.60
CA MET A 311 -2.99 8.50 5.42
C MET A 311 -2.85 7.12 4.79
N GLU A 312 -1.61 6.61 4.70
CA GLU A 312 -1.30 5.27 4.18
C GLU A 312 -0.02 4.74 4.85
N LEU A 313 0.05 3.42 5.15
CA LEU A 313 1.31 2.80 5.51
C LEU A 313 2.22 2.67 4.29
N MET A 314 3.50 3.02 4.47
CA MET A 314 4.51 2.75 3.46
C MET A 314 4.68 1.23 3.27
N PRO A 315 5.14 0.77 2.10
CA PRO A 315 5.30 -0.67 1.80
C PRO A 315 6.21 -1.43 2.76
N ASN A 316 7.06 -0.73 3.52
CA ASN A 316 7.88 -1.33 4.57
C ASN A 316 7.06 -1.76 5.82
N GLY A 317 5.74 -1.46 5.86
CA GLY A 317 4.82 -1.81 6.92
C GLY A 317 5.05 -1.13 8.27
N ARG A 318 5.89 -0.07 8.32
CA ARG A 318 6.26 0.65 9.56
C ARG A 318 6.07 2.14 9.48
N ASP A 319 6.53 2.74 8.38
CA ASP A 319 6.50 4.18 8.19
C ASP A 319 5.12 4.62 7.68
N LEU A 320 4.69 5.80 8.07
CA LEU A 320 3.39 6.36 7.69
C LEU A 320 3.58 7.52 6.71
N LEU A 321 2.92 7.43 5.57
CA LEU A 321 2.71 8.55 4.66
C LEU A 321 1.40 9.26 5.01
N TYR A 322 1.43 10.59 5.10
CA TYR A 322 0.20 11.35 5.29
C TYR A 322 0.28 12.73 4.62
N GLY A 323 -0.88 13.20 4.17
CA GLY A 323 -1.08 14.51 3.58
C GLY A 323 -1.89 15.40 4.49
N VAL A 324 -1.43 16.62 4.73
CA VAL A 324 -2.13 17.63 5.53
C VAL A 324 -2.40 18.88 4.70
N LYS A 325 -3.52 19.54 4.97
CA LYS A 325 -3.78 20.87 4.43
C LYS A 325 -3.07 21.90 5.32
N PRO A 326 -2.16 22.72 4.77
CA PRO A 326 -1.53 23.79 5.53
C PRO A 326 -2.59 24.75 6.08
N THR A 327 -2.37 25.25 7.29
CA THR A 327 -3.22 26.25 7.92
C THR A 327 -2.78 27.66 7.57
N GLY A 328 -3.75 28.59 7.53
CA GLY A 328 -3.49 30.00 7.28
C GLY A 328 -3.93 30.44 5.89
N ILE A 329 -3.44 31.56 5.47
CA ILE A 329 -3.70 32.14 4.15
C ILE A 329 -2.38 32.39 3.41
N ILE A 330 -2.39 32.19 2.09
CA ILE A 330 -1.34 32.68 1.19
C ILE A 330 -1.72 34.13 0.90
N PRO A 331 -0.92 35.12 1.33
CA PRO A 331 -1.30 36.52 1.17
C PRO A 331 -1.32 36.93 -0.29
N TYR A 332 -2.20 37.83 -0.67
CA TYR A 332 -2.26 38.36 -2.04
C TYR A 332 -0.95 39.06 -2.46
N SER A 333 -0.17 39.56 -1.51
CA SER A 333 1.17 40.09 -1.79
C SER A 333 2.12 39.07 -2.41
N GLU A 334 1.95 37.79 -2.07
CA GLU A 334 2.71 36.67 -2.65
C GLU A 334 2.09 36.18 -3.95
N LEU A 335 0.78 35.93 -3.94
CA LEU A 335 0.06 35.40 -5.09
C LEU A 335 0.08 36.30 -6.33
N LEU A 336 0.12 37.62 -6.16
CA LEU A 336 0.01 38.62 -7.22
C LEU A 336 1.35 39.30 -7.59
N GLU A 337 2.48 38.83 -7.05
CA GLU A 337 3.79 39.46 -7.28
C GLU A 337 4.19 39.42 -8.77
N ASP A 338 4.03 38.26 -9.40
CA ASP A 338 4.37 38.06 -10.81
C ASP A 338 3.41 38.82 -11.75
N ASP A 339 2.10 38.78 -11.46
CA ASP A 339 1.10 39.54 -12.21
C ASP A 339 1.37 41.05 -12.16
N MET A 340 1.76 41.55 -11.00
CA MET A 340 2.12 42.95 -10.83
C MET A 340 3.37 43.30 -11.64
N ALA A 341 4.40 42.43 -11.60
CA ALA A 341 5.64 42.65 -12.36
C ALA A 341 5.36 42.64 -13.88
N GLU A 342 4.49 41.78 -14.34
CA GLU A 342 4.08 41.70 -15.75
C GLU A 342 3.33 42.95 -16.20
N ILE A 343 2.39 43.44 -15.39
CA ILE A 343 1.62 44.66 -15.70
C ILE A 343 2.56 45.88 -15.71
N ASP A 344 3.43 46.01 -14.70
CA ASP A 344 4.40 47.12 -14.65
C ASP A 344 5.35 47.08 -15.86
N ALA A 345 5.73 45.89 -16.37
CA ALA A 345 6.57 45.75 -17.57
C ALA A 345 5.86 46.15 -18.86
N LYS A 346 4.57 45.93 -18.96
CA LYS A 346 3.75 46.22 -20.14
C LYS A 346 3.25 47.65 -20.20
N MET A 347 3.20 48.33 -19.06
CA MET A 347 2.82 49.74 -19.02
C MET A 347 3.92 50.63 -19.61
N THR A 348 3.75 51.04 -20.86
CA THR A 348 4.64 52.03 -21.46
C THR A 348 4.39 53.41 -20.82
N LYS A 349 5.45 54.17 -20.62
CA LYS A 349 5.37 55.52 -20.02
C LYS A 349 4.55 56.53 -20.79
N ASP A 350 4.30 56.26 -22.08
CA ASP A 350 3.77 57.28 -23.01
C ASP A 350 2.24 57.18 -23.30
N ASP A 351 1.63 56.04 -23.05
CA ASP A 351 0.17 55.89 -23.17
C ASP A 351 -0.35 54.71 -22.33
N PRO A 352 -0.56 54.89 -21.03
CA PRO A 352 -1.16 53.83 -20.20
C PRO A 352 -2.64 53.69 -20.54
N ASN A 353 -3.03 52.54 -21.12
CA ASN A 353 -4.42 52.19 -21.26
C ASN A 353 -5.13 52.33 -19.91
N TYR A 354 -6.28 53.01 -19.89
CA TYR A 354 -7.05 53.25 -18.68
C TYR A 354 -7.34 51.97 -17.89
N ASP A 355 -7.67 50.89 -18.58
CA ASP A 355 -7.98 49.62 -17.99
C ASP A 355 -6.74 48.97 -17.29
N GLN A 356 -5.55 49.08 -17.90
CA GLN A 356 -4.31 48.60 -17.31
C GLN A 356 -3.92 49.40 -16.05
N LYS A 357 -4.20 50.66 -16.02
CA LYS A 357 -3.94 51.52 -14.86
C LYS A 357 -4.88 51.20 -13.71
N LEU A 358 -6.16 51.00 -14.00
CA LEU A 358 -7.18 50.62 -13.01
C LEU A 358 -6.81 49.26 -12.40
N MET A 359 -6.49 48.28 -13.22
CA MET A 359 -6.07 46.95 -12.84
C MET A 359 -4.83 46.98 -11.94
N ARG A 360 -3.81 47.72 -12.31
CA ARG A 360 -2.60 47.89 -11.48
C ARG A 360 -2.90 48.47 -10.12
N ASP A 361 -3.80 49.48 -10.07
CA ASP A 361 -4.17 50.11 -8.80
C ASP A 361 -5.00 49.18 -7.93
N GLU A 362 -5.84 48.33 -8.49
CA GLU A 362 -6.59 47.29 -7.79
C GLU A 362 -5.66 46.19 -7.25
N LEU A 363 -4.75 45.66 -8.09
CA LEU A 363 -3.76 44.67 -7.64
C LEU A 363 -2.87 45.21 -6.52
N ARG A 364 -2.42 46.45 -6.62
CA ARG A 364 -1.67 47.09 -5.55
C ARG A 364 -2.46 47.28 -4.27
N ALA A 365 -3.74 47.52 -4.36
CA ALA A 365 -4.63 47.62 -3.21
C ALA A 365 -4.82 46.23 -2.56
N ALA A 366 -4.99 45.19 -3.37
CA ALA A 366 -5.09 43.82 -2.90
C ALA A 366 -3.80 43.35 -2.22
N MET A 367 -2.64 43.56 -2.84
CA MET A 367 -1.34 43.19 -2.27
C MET A 367 -1.00 43.92 -0.95
N LYS A 368 -1.61 45.07 -0.69
CA LYS A 368 -1.46 45.83 0.57
C LYS A 368 -2.46 45.42 1.65
N SER A 369 -3.43 44.61 1.30
CA SER A 369 -4.41 44.11 2.26
C SER A 369 -3.83 42.92 3.05
N ASP A 370 -4.39 42.66 4.22
CA ASP A 370 -4.09 41.44 5.01
C ASP A 370 -4.90 40.22 4.52
N LYS A 371 -5.44 40.29 3.29
CA LYS A 371 -6.22 39.21 2.69
C LYS A 371 -5.33 38.27 1.90
N GLY A 372 -5.82 37.07 1.68
CA GLY A 372 -5.20 36.01 0.89
C GLY A 372 -6.16 34.88 0.63
N LEU A 373 -5.67 33.81 0.04
CA LEU A 373 -6.41 32.58 -0.21
C LEU A 373 -5.96 31.47 0.75
N GLU A 374 -6.89 30.63 1.14
CA GLU A 374 -6.52 29.40 1.83
C GLU A 374 -5.71 28.49 0.88
N PRO A 375 -4.67 27.81 1.39
CA PRO A 375 -3.97 26.82 0.59
C PRO A 375 -4.93 25.74 0.11
N LEU A 376 -4.95 25.45 -1.20
CA LEU A 376 -5.76 24.37 -1.77
C LEU A 376 -4.99 23.05 -1.85
N LEU A 377 -3.68 23.11 -1.79
CA LEU A 377 -2.77 21.99 -1.99
C LEU A 377 -2.26 21.47 -0.65
N GLN A 378 -1.85 20.21 -0.67
CA GLN A 378 -1.41 19.50 0.51
C GLN A 378 0.12 19.51 0.63
N GLU A 379 0.58 19.35 1.85
CA GLU A 379 1.95 18.98 2.19
C GLU A 379 1.96 17.51 2.59
N TYR A 380 2.87 16.73 2.00
CA TYR A 380 3.01 15.31 2.30
C TYR A 380 4.24 15.04 3.17
N TYR A 381 4.01 14.25 4.20
CA TYR A 381 5.01 13.90 5.20
C TYR A 381 5.17 12.39 5.33
N ILE A 382 6.37 11.97 5.70
CA ILE A 382 6.63 10.61 6.16
C ILE A 382 7.01 10.66 7.64
N LEU A 383 6.28 9.89 8.45
CA LEU A 383 6.62 9.58 9.83
C LEU A 383 7.42 8.28 9.86
N SER A 384 8.68 8.36 10.26
CA SER A 384 9.58 7.22 10.39
C SER A 384 10.34 7.29 11.71
N ASN A 385 10.33 6.20 12.49
CA ASN A 385 10.99 6.14 13.80
C ASN A 385 10.64 7.32 14.72
N GLY A 386 9.37 7.73 14.76
CA GLY A 386 8.86 8.84 15.57
C GLY A 386 9.30 10.23 15.10
N LYS A 387 9.86 10.36 13.90
CA LYS A 387 10.26 11.63 13.29
C LYS A 387 9.49 11.88 12.02
N THR A 388 8.85 13.03 11.98
CA THR A 388 8.15 13.54 10.80
C THR A 388 9.10 14.28 9.88
N LYS A 389 8.95 14.06 8.58
CA LYS A 389 9.70 14.76 7.54
C LYS A 389 8.81 15.16 6.38
N LEU A 390 8.83 16.42 5.98
CA LEU A 390 8.23 16.90 4.74
C LEU A 390 8.95 16.27 3.54
N VAL A 391 8.19 15.62 2.65
CA VAL A 391 8.72 14.94 1.45
C VAL A 391 8.27 15.61 0.16
N ALA A 392 7.12 16.27 0.16
CA ALA A 392 6.63 17.06 -0.97
C ALA A 392 5.63 18.12 -0.50
N ASP A 393 5.64 19.26 -1.13
CA ASP A 393 4.70 20.37 -0.95
C ASP A 393 3.93 20.66 -2.24
N ASN A 394 2.91 21.50 -2.18
CA ASN A 394 2.08 21.86 -3.32
C ASN A 394 1.50 20.63 -4.05
N VAL A 395 1.15 19.60 -3.30
CA VAL A 395 0.70 18.30 -3.82
C VAL A 395 -0.82 18.28 -3.96
N VAL A 396 -1.28 17.87 -5.14
CA VAL A 396 -2.71 17.63 -5.40
C VAL A 396 -3.12 16.28 -4.82
N SER A 397 -2.33 15.24 -5.10
CA SER A 397 -2.48 13.90 -4.54
C SER A 397 -1.17 13.12 -4.64
N ALA A 398 -0.90 12.26 -3.67
CA ALA A 398 0.23 11.33 -3.74
C ALA A 398 -0.12 10.01 -3.06
N ILE A 399 0.59 8.95 -3.47
CA ILE A 399 0.50 7.59 -2.94
C ILE A 399 1.90 7.04 -2.69
N ALA A 400 2.02 6.05 -1.83
CA ALA A 400 3.25 5.30 -1.67
C ALA A 400 3.58 4.48 -2.93
N VAL A 401 4.84 4.45 -3.32
CA VAL A 401 5.31 3.59 -4.41
C VAL A 401 5.37 2.15 -3.88
N LYS A 402 4.50 1.30 -4.44
CA LYS A 402 4.42 -0.11 -4.07
C LYS A 402 5.72 -0.85 -4.44
N ASP A 403 5.97 -1.96 -3.75
CA ASP A 403 7.12 -2.85 -4.03
C ASP A 403 8.52 -2.23 -3.82
N SER A 404 8.62 -1.10 -3.14
CA SER A 404 9.90 -0.49 -2.77
C SER A 404 10.21 -0.72 -1.29
N GLU A 405 11.40 -1.25 -0.99
CA GLU A 405 11.90 -1.30 0.41
C GLU A 405 12.28 0.10 0.95
N LYS A 406 12.42 1.05 0.05
CA LYS A 406 12.71 2.45 0.36
C LYS A 406 11.43 3.27 0.27
N ASN A 407 11.35 4.28 1.12
CA ASN A 407 10.22 5.19 1.16
C ASN A 407 10.23 6.11 -0.06
N PHE A 408 9.52 5.75 -1.10
CA PHE A 408 9.22 6.60 -2.25
C PHE A 408 7.72 6.87 -2.31
N ILE A 409 7.38 8.08 -2.74
CA ILE A 409 6.01 8.49 -3.07
C ILE A 409 5.95 9.00 -4.50
N THR A 410 4.80 8.85 -5.12
CA THR A 410 4.50 9.41 -6.44
C THR A 410 3.16 10.12 -6.40
N GLY A 411 3.01 11.14 -7.22
CA GLY A 411 1.79 11.93 -7.19
C GLY A 411 1.78 13.02 -8.26
N TYR A 412 0.87 13.95 -8.09
CA TYR A 412 0.79 15.17 -8.89
C TYR A 412 1.04 16.39 -8.01
N GLN A 413 2.02 17.20 -8.40
CA GLN A 413 2.18 18.57 -7.89
C GLN A 413 1.52 19.56 -8.84
N ALA A 414 1.04 20.67 -8.32
CA ALA A 414 0.71 21.80 -9.16
C ALA A 414 2.01 22.36 -9.76
N LYS A 415 1.99 22.69 -11.03
CA LYS A 415 3.09 23.48 -11.62
C LYS A 415 3.17 24.81 -10.87
N PRO A 416 4.38 25.35 -10.70
CA PRO A 416 4.54 26.70 -10.18
C PRO A 416 3.57 27.62 -10.90
N PHE A 417 2.88 28.45 -10.14
CA PHE A 417 1.89 29.38 -10.63
C PHE A 417 2.49 30.16 -11.79
N GLN A 418 1.99 29.93 -13.01
CA GLN A 418 2.31 30.83 -14.12
C GLN A 418 1.30 31.96 -14.05
N PRO A 419 1.72 33.22 -14.02
CA PRO A 419 0.79 34.33 -13.99
C PRO A 419 -0.19 34.16 -15.13
N LEU A 420 -1.44 33.94 -14.79
CA LEU A 420 -2.51 33.97 -15.78
C LEU A 420 -2.68 35.41 -16.18
N TYR A 421 -2.53 35.66 -17.45
CA TYR A 421 -2.85 36.94 -18.04
C TYR A 421 -4.26 37.32 -17.62
N LEU A 422 -4.40 38.21 -16.68
CA LEU A 422 -5.66 38.82 -16.35
C LEU A 422 -6.07 39.72 -17.54
N SER A 423 -6.59 39.13 -18.60
CA SER A 423 -7.39 39.90 -19.54
C SER A 423 -8.70 40.25 -18.84
N VAL A 424 -8.71 41.41 -18.18
CA VAL A 424 -9.83 41.85 -17.37
C VAL A 424 -11.01 42.15 -18.24
N ILE A 425 -12.04 41.39 -18.03
CA ILE A 425 -13.42 41.80 -18.32
C ILE A 425 -14.09 41.93 -16.94
N GLY A 426 -13.88 43.09 -16.31
CA GLY A 426 -14.73 43.60 -15.25
C GLY A 426 -14.95 42.77 -14.00
N GLY A 427 -13.90 42.24 -13.37
CA GLY A 427 -14.04 41.52 -12.10
C GLY A 427 -13.03 41.97 -11.05
N GLY A 428 -13.46 42.17 -9.83
CA GLY A 428 -12.62 42.48 -8.70
C GLY A 428 -11.89 41.24 -8.12
N LEU A 429 -11.53 41.28 -6.85
CA LEU A 429 -10.80 40.21 -6.13
C LEU A 429 -11.39 38.81 -6.26
N GLU A 430 -12.70 38.68 -6.47
CA GLU A 430 -13.36 37.39 -6.68
C GLU A 430 -12.85 36.64 -7.93
N MET A 431 -12.37 37.36 -8.94
CA MET A 431 -11.75 36.73 -10.12
C MET A 431 -10.37 36.15 -9.83
N VAL A 432 -9.63 36.69 -8.87
CA VAL A 432 -8.33 36.14 -8.46
C VAL A 432 -8.51 34.76 -7.85
N ASP A 433 -9.53 34.60 -7.00
CA ASP A 433 -9.86 33.28 -6.41
C ASP A 433 -10.21 32.26 -7.48
N MET A 434 -11.04 32.63 -8.46
CA MET A 434 -11.43 31.76 -9.55
C MET A 434 -10.25 31.42 -10.47
N ILE A 435 -9.35 32.37 -10.73
CA ILE A 435 -8.16 32.16 -11.56
C ILE A 435 -7.18 31.23 -10.86
N TYR A 436 -6.93 31.40 -9.56
CA TYR A 436 -6.10 30.52 -8.76
C TYR A 436 -6.65 29.08 -8.76
N TYR A 437 -7.94 28.93 -8.52
CA TYR A 437 -8.62 27.64 -8.58
C TYR A 437 -8.54 27.00 -9.98
N MET A 438 -8.76 27.76 -11.04
CA MET A 438 -8.65 27.28 -12.42
C MET A 438 -7.22 26.91 -12.80
N SER A 439 -6.20 27.64 -12.33
CA SER A 439 -4.81 27.31 -12.62
C SER A 439 -4.38 25.99 -11.99
N ILE A 440 -4.84 25.67 -10.79
CA ILE A 440 -4.61 24.37 -10.16
C ILE A 440 -5.33 23.26 -10.93
N ASN A 441 -6.60 23.44 -11.28
CA ASN A 441 -7.41 22.40 -11.92
C ASN A 441 -7.12 22.23 -13.42
N TYR A 442 -6.69 23.28 -14.13
CA TYR A 442 -6.53 23.30 -15.59
C TYR A 442 -5.12 23.71 -16.07
N GLY A 443 -4.31 24.29 -15.22
CA GLY A 443 -2.99 24.81 -15.56
C GLY A 443 -1.89 23.77 -15.72
N GLY A 444 -2.20 22.51 -15.46
CA GLY A 444 -1.30 21.38 -15.62
C GLY A 444 -0.69 20.90 -14.31
N MET A 445 -1.12 19.73 -13.92
CA MET A 445 -0.46 18.95 -12.88
C MET A 445 0.84 18.35 -13.43
N GLN A 446 1.83 18.27 -12.60
CA GLN A 446 3.12 17.71 -12.93
C GLN A 446 3.32 16.42 -12.14
N PRO A 447 3.41 15.26 -12.82
CA PRO A 447 3.67 14.01 -12.13
C PRO A 447 5.09 14.00 -11.56
N PHE A 448 5.23 13.53 -10.33
CA PHE A 448 6.49 13.52 -9.62
C PHE A 448 6.77 12.19 -8.94
N LEU A 449 8.04 11.96 -8.63
CA LEU A 449 8.55 10.94 -7.73
C LEU A 449 9.37 11.63 -6.64
N ALA A 450 9.11 11.34 -5.38
CA ALA A 450 9.92 11.86 -4.29
C ALA A 450 10.44 10.72 -3.41
N ASP A 451 11.68 10.85 -2.94
CA ASP A 451 12.25 9.92 -1.96
C ASP A 451 11.91 10.34 -0.52
N GLY A 452 12.12 9.44 0.44
CA GLY A 452 11.93 9.75 1.87
C GLY A 452 12.87 10.85 2.40
N ALA A 453 13.82 11.32 1.60
CA ALA A 453 14.66 12.46 1.89
C ALA A 453 14.08 13.80 1.37
N GLY A 454 12.96 13.78 0.66
CA GLY A 454 12.31 14.96 0.10
C GLY A 454 12.98 15.46 -1.19
N ASN A 455 13.75 14.61 -1.87
CA ASN A 455 14.22 14.92 -3.21
C ASN A 455 13.11 14.62 -4.21
N VAL A 456 12.63 15.64 -4.91
CA VAL A 456 11.51 15.54 -5.86
C VAL A 456 12.04 15.55 -7.29
N GLU A 457 11.59 14.58 -8.08
CA GLU A 457 11.93 14.40 -9.50
C GLU A 457 10.66 14.49 -10.35
N VAL A 458 10.67 15.27 -11.41
CA VAL A 458 9.57 15.29 -12.38
C VAL A 458 9.64 14.06 -13.28
N LEU A 459 8.54 13.30 -13.38
CA LEU A 459 8.52 12.08 -14.18
C LEU A 459 8.36 12.38 -15.68
N SER A 460 7.39 13.20 -16.04
CA SER A 460 7.10 13.53 -17.45
C SER A 460 6.11 14.69 -17.50
N ASP A 461 6.08 15.43 -18.63
CA ASP A 461 5.01 16.39 -18.92
C ASP A 461 3.73 15.73 -19.45
N SER A 462 3.77 14.43 -19.75
CA SER A 462 2.64 13.64 -20.23
C SER A 462 1.87 12.98 -19.08
N ALA A 463 0.68 12.49 -19.35
CA ALA A 463 -0.11 11.73 -18.38
C ALA A 463 0.60 10.44 -17.97
N VAL A 464 1.06 10.39 -16.75
CA VAL A 464 1.68 9.21 -16.12
C VAL A 464 0.60 8.43 -15.37
N GLN A 465 0.59 7.12 -15.52
CA GLN A 465 -0.24 6.24 -14.69
C GLN A 465 0.44 6.03 -13.34
N LEU A 466 0.09 6.84 -12.33
CA LEU A 466 0.75 6.86 -11.02
C LEU A 466 0.83 5.49 -10.34
N ASN A 467 -0.23 4.69 -10.46
CA ASN A 467 -0.31 3.34 -9.89
C ASN A 467 0.68 2.35 -10.52
N THR A 468 1.30 2.71 -11.64
CA THR A 468 2.31 1.88 -12.33
C THR A 468 3.74 2.24 -11.96
N VAL A 469 3.95 3.35 -11.24
CA VAL A 469 5.31 3.78 -10.87
C VAL A 469 5.96 2.73 -9.96
N GLN A 470 7.12 2.25 -10.37
CA GLN A 470 7.94 1.32 -9.61
C GLN A 470 9.36 1.88 -9.45
N VAL A 471 10.00 1.53 -8.36
CA VAL A 471 11.40 1.88 -8.08
C VAL A 471 12.18 0.58 -7.89
N SER A 472 13.39 0.53 -8.44
CA SER A 472 14.28 -0.63 -8.28
C SER A 472 14.64 -0.84 -6.81
N GLN A 473 14.95 -2.09 -6.42
CA GLN A 473 15.28 -2.45 -5.04
C GLN A 473 16.43 -1.59 -4.47
N ASP A 474 17.43 -1.28 -5.28
CA ASP A 474 18.53 -0.40 -4.85
C ASP A 474 18.17 1.10 -4.84
N GLY A 475 16.98 1.48 -5.30
CA GLY A 475 16.50 2.86 -5.38
C GLY A 475 17.23 3.71 -6.42
N SER A 476 17.93 3.11 -7.39
CA SER A 476 18.71 3.85 -8.38
C SER A 476 17.96 4.18 -9.66
N LYS A 477 16.87 3.45 -9.93
CA LYS A 477 16.06 3.59 -11.14
C LYS A 477 14.58 3.64 -10.79
N ALA A 478 13.81 4.31 -11.63
CA ALA A 478 12.35 4.26 -11.64
C ALA A 478 11.85 3.88 -13.03
N ALA A 479 10.68 3.24 -13.09
CA ALA A 479 9.97 2.94 -14.32
C ALA A 479 8.48 3.15 -14.15
N TYR A 480 7.80 3.54 -15.24
CA TYR A 480 6.37 3.86 -15.22
C TYR A 480 5.77 3.82 -16.62
N LEU A 481 4.46 3.66 -16.70
CA LEU A 481 3.71 3.75 -17.94
C LEU A 481 3.23 5.18 -18.19
N VAL A 482 3.29 5.55 -19.45
CA VAL A 482 2.71 6.80 -19.98
C VAL A 482 1.70 6.43 -21.05
N GLU A 483 0.48 6.91 -20.91
CA GLU A 483 -0.55 6.73 -21.91
C GLU A 483 -0.25 7.64 -23.12
N ASP A 484 -0.28 7.07 -24.32
CA ASP A 484 -0.11 7.81 -25.56
C ASP A 484 -1.47 8.32 -26.09
N ALA A 485 -1.45 9.20 -27.09
CA ALA A 485 -2.64 9.80 -27.67
C ALA A 485 -3.62 8.79 -28.32
N ASN A 486 -3.20 7.54 -28.54
CA ASN A 486 -3.99 6.48 -29.15
C ASN A 486 -4.48 5.44 -28.11
N GLY A 487 -4.26 5.68 -26.81
CA GLY A 487 -4.61 4.77 -25.71
C GLY A 487 -3.64 3.60 -25.53
N GLY A 488 -2.47 3.64 -26.14
CA GLY A 488 -1.38 2.70 -25.91
C GLY A 488 -0.53 3.12 -24.71
N ASN A 489 0.19 2.18 -24.13
CA ASN A 489 1.08 2.42 -23.00
C ASN A 489 2.55 2.33 -23.42
N THR A 490 3.28 3.41 -23.22
CA THR A 490 4.74 3.43 -23.39
C THR A 490 5.42 3.30 -22.03
N LEU A 491 6.24 2.26 -21.87
CA LEU A 491 7.12 2.10 -20.70
C LEU A 491 8.29 3.07 -20.80
N LYS A 492 8.45 3.88 -19.77
CA LYS A 492 9.62 4.74 -19.58
C LYS A 492 10.44 4.26 -18.40
N GLN A 493 11.77 4.44 -18.49
CA GLN A 493 12.72 4.21 -17.42
C GLN A 493 13.59 5.43 -17.21
N MET A 494 13.90 5.74 -15.97
CA MET A 494 14.87 6.76 -15.61
C MET A 494 15.86 6.24 -14.57
N LYS A 495 17.07 6.75 -14.60
CA LYS A 495 17.96 6.75 -13.41
C LYS A 495 17.55 7.94 -12.56
N ILE A 496 17.43 7.75 -11.26
CA ILE A 496 17.11 8.87 -10.34
C ILE A 496 18.09 10.01 -10.56
N GLY A 497 17.58 11.23 -10.74
CA GLY A 497 18.35 12.43 -11.12
C GLY A 497 18.68 12.56 -12.61
N LYS A 498 18.06 11.78 -13.49
CA LYS A 498 18.25 11.83 -14.95
C LYS A 498 16.91 11.83 -15.68
N ALA A 499 16.92 12.39 -16.88
CA ALA A 499 15.74 12.34 -17.76
C ALA A 499 15.31 10.88 -18.05
N ALA A 500 14.01 10.68 -18.17
CA ALA A 500 13.45 9.39 -18.53
C ALA A 500 13.61 9.10 -20.04
N GLU A 501 13.85 7.84 -20.37
CA GLU A 501 13.96 7.34 -21.73
C GLU A 501 12.82 6.34 -22.00
N ALA A 502 12.26 6.35 -23.22
CA ALA A 502 11.31 5.34 -23.65
C ALA A 502 12.01 3.99 -23.80
N VAL A 503 11.41 2.94 -23.26
CA VAL A 503 11.95 1.57 -23.32
C VAL A 503 11.20 0.74 -24.34
N GLN A 504 9.85 0.73 -24.28
CA GLN A 504 9.00 -0.10 -25.12
C GLN A 504 7.59 0.47 -25.20
N GLU A 505 6.97 0.37 -26.38
CA GLU A 505 5.54 0.68 -26.60
C GLU A 505 4.65 -0.55 -26.40
N ASN A 506 3.36 -0.33 -26.17
CA ASN A 506 2.33 -1.35 -25.98
C ASN A 506 2.61 -2.32 -24.82
N VAL A 507 3.22 -1.82 -23.75
CA VAL A 507 3.52 -2.60 -22.55
C VAL A 507 2.25 -2.81 -21.73
N LYS A 508 2.02 -4.07 -21.34
CA LYS A 508 0.93 -4.47 -20.43
C LYS A 508 1.37 -4.55 -19.00
N GLU A 509 2.52 -5.17 -18.78
CA GLU A 509 3.05 -5.42 -17.45
C GLU A 509 4.56 -5.24 -17.44
N PHE A 510 5.10 -4.82 -16.33
CA PHE A 510 6.56 -4.74 -16.13
C PHE A 510 6.89 -4.84 -14.64
N ALA A 511 8.13 -5.21 -14.34
CA ALA A 511 8.66 -5.16 -12.99
C ALA A 511 10.18 -5.03 -12.98
N PHE A 512 10.69 -4.42 -11.92
CA PHE A 512 12.09 -4.61 -11.55
C PHE A 512 12.26 -5.97 -10.91
N VAL A 513 13.21 -6.76 -11.43
CA VAL A 513 13.51 -8.13 -10.98
C VAL A 513 14.95 -8.17 -10.50
N GLY A 514 15.22 -8.84 -9.38
CA GLY A 514 16.51 -8.73 -8.72
C GLY A 514 16.79 -7.29 -8.28
N ARG A 515 18.04 -6.87 -8.38
CA ARG A 515 18.47 -5.56 -7.84
C ARG A 515 17.91 -4.35 -8.59
N ASN A 516 18.00 -4.37 -9.94
CA ASN A 516 17.61 -3.23 -10.77
C ASN A 516 17.39 -3.55 -12.26
N ASP A 517 17.17 -4.81 -12.62
CA ASP A 517 16.87 -5.23 -13.98
C ASP A 517 15.39 -5.04 -14.27
N LEU A 518 15.05 -4.32 -15.33
CA LEU A 518 13.67 -4.04 -15.72
C LEU A 518 13.26 -5.04 -16.81
N PHE A 519 12.25 -5.86 -16.50
CA PHE A 519 11.59 -6.74 -17.44
C PHE A 519 10.20 -6.22 -17.77
N TYR A 520 9.71 -6.51 -18.96
CA TYR A 520 8.41 -6.04 -19.42
C TYR A 520 7.77 -7.04 -20.41
N TYR A 521 6.44 -7.13 -20.32
CA TYR A 521 5.61 -7.92 -21.23
C TYR A 521 4.79 -6.97 -22.10
N TYR A 522 4.79 -7.18 -23.41
CA TYR A 522 4.16 -6.28 -24.37
C TYR A 522 3.51 -7.03 -25.53
N ASP A 523 2.50 -6.41 -26.13
CA ASP A 523 1.82 -6.93 -27.30
C ASP A 523 2.52 -6.51 -28.59
N CYS A 524 2.55 -7.45 -29.54
CA CYS A 524 2.95 -7.17 -30.91
C CYS A 524 1.73 -6.93 -31.79
N ALA A 525 1.95 -6.26 -32.92
CA ALA A 525 0.90 -5.94 -33.89
C ALA A 525 0.13 -7.17 -34.44
N ASN A 526 0.68 -8.37 -34.31
CA ASN A 526 0.05 -9.64 -34.68
C ASN A 526 -0.74 -10.30 -33.53
N GLY A 527 -0.88 -9.62 -32.37
CA GLY A 527 -1.55 -10.16 -31.18
C GLY A 527 -0.73 -11.17 -30.35
N ALA A 528 0.54 -11.42 -30.73
CA ALA A 528 1.42 -12.28 -29.94
C ALA A 528 2.09 -11.47 -28.82
N GLY A 529 2.13 -12.04 -27.61
CA GLY A 529 2.85 -11.43 -26.49
C GLY A 529 4.35 -11.66 -26.57
N LYS A 530 5.13 -10.69 -26.12
CA LYS A 530 6.59 -10.81 -26.00
C LYS A 530 7.07 -10.37 -24.62
N LEU A 531 8.06 -11.08 -24.12
CA LEU A 531 8.76 -10.74 -22.89
C LEU A 531 10.13 -10.15 -23.24
N GLY A 532 10.43 -8.95 -22.76
CA GLY A 532 11.67 -8.22 -22.97
C GLY A 532 12.37 -7.83 -21.69
N LYS A 533 13.65 -7.44 -21.81
CA LYS A 533 14.47 -6.86 -20.73
C LYS A 533 15.09 -5.55 -21.24
N ALA A 534 15.00 -4.51 -20.47
CA ALA A 534 15.59 -3.21 -20.82
C ALA A 534 17.11 -3.32 -20.98
N GLY A 535 17.60 -2.83 -22.12
CA GLY A 535 19.02 -2.86 -22.46
C GLY A 535 19.55 -4.18 -23.06
N ALA A 536 18.70 -5.20 -23.20
CA ALA A 536 19.11 -6.50 -23.81
C ALA A 536 19.04 -6.54 -25.35
N GLY A 537 18.73 -5.39 -25.98
CA GLY A 537 18.56 -5.32 -27.45
C GLY A 537 17.41 -6.21 -27.93
N ASP A 538 17.63 -6.93 -29.05
CA ASP A 538 16.61 -7.82 -29.66
C ASP A 538 16.45 -9.18 -28.95
N ASN A 539 17.09 -9.38 -27.78
CA ASN A 539 16.95 -10.60 -27.00
C ASN A 539 15.61 -10.61 -26.22
N SER A 540 14.53 -10.92 -26.94
CA SER A 540 13.18 -11.04 -26.40
C SER A 540 12.64 -12.45 -26.58
N ILE A 541 11.71 -12.85 -25.70
CA ILE A 541 11.02 -14.14 -25.77
C ILE A 541 9.71 -13.93 -26.50
N ALA A 542 9.57 -14.51 -27.68
CA ALA A 542 8.32 -14.49 -28.44
C ALA A 542 7.32 -15.51 -27.89
N ASP A 543 6.02 -15.23 -28.09
CA ASP A 543 4.89 -16.11 -27.73
C ASP A 543 4.84 -16.49 -26.23
N ALA A 544 5.42 -15.65 -25.37
CA ALA A 544 5.33 -15.81 -23.93
C ALA A 544 3.90 -15.57 -23.45
N SER A 545 3.45 -16.33 -22.45
CA SER A 545 2.16 -16.17 -21.78
C SER A 545 2.28 -16.52 -20.30
N GLY A 546 1.30 -16.14 -19.49
CA GLY A 546 1.32 -16.43 -18.05
C GLY A 546 2.59 -15.90 -17.36
N VAL A 547 3.05 -14.71 -17.73
CA VAL A 547 4.30 -14.14 -17.24
C VAL A 547 4.18 -13.79 -15.77
N GLN A 548 5.15 -14.23 -14.95
CA GLN A 548 5.23 -13.89 -13.52
C GLN A 548 6.65 -13.42 -13.18
N PHE A 549 6.73 -12.20 -12.64
CA PHE A 549 8.00 -11.55 -12.29
C PHE A 549 8.43 -11.96 -10.88
N ALA A 550 9.37 -12.88 -10.78
CA ALA A 550 9.91 -13.36 -9.51
C ALA A 550 11.03 -12.44 -9.01
N LYS A 551 10.64 -11.36 -8.33
CA LYS A 551 11.55 -10.30 -7.85
C LYS A 551 12.64 -10.85 -6.93
N ASP A 552 12.28 -11.74 -6.02
CA ASP A 552 13.15 -12.40 -5.04
C ASP A 552 14.11 -13.43 -5.66
N ALA A 553 13.72 -14.07 -6.78
CA ALA A 553 14.53 -15.05 -7.49
C ALA A 553 15.40 -14.44 -8.59
N GLY A 554 15.26 -13.16 -8.88
CA GLY A 554 16.02 -12.47 -9.93
C GLY A 554 15.72 -12.96 -11.34
N ARG A 555 14.52 -13.51 -11.60
CA ARG A 555 14.14 -14.11 -12.89
C ARG A 555 12.65 -13.96 -13.18
N VAL A 556 12.27 -14.19 -14.42
CA VAL A 556 10.88 -14.18 -14.88
C VAL A 556 10.49 -15.58 -15.31
N TYR A 557 9.34 -16.05 -14.84
CA TYR A 557 8.73 -17.32 -15.23
C TYR A 557 7.66 -17.06 -16.28
N TYR A 558 7.52 -17.96 -17.24
CA TYR A 558 6.53 -17.84 -18.32
C TYR A 558 6.22 -19.19 -18.96
N LEU A 559 5.15 -19.21 -19.73
CA LEU A 559 4.73 -20.35 -20.54
C LEU A 559 4.95 -20.06 -22.02
N LEU A 560 5.38 -21.07 -22.76
CA LEU A 560 5.31 -21.13 -24.21
C LEU A 560 4.22 -22.12 -24.58
N LEU A 561 3.00 -21.62 -24.80
CA LEU A 561 1.81 -22.44 -25.03
C LEU A 561 1.77 -22.97 -26.46
N ASP A 562 1.44 -24.25 -26.60
CA ASP A 562 0.94 -24.83 -27.85
C ASP A 562 -0.54 -24.44 -28.02
N GLN A 563 -0.81 -23.59 -29.01
CA GLN A 563 -2.17 -23.08 -29.30
C GLN A 563 -3.19 -24.18 -29.59
N LYS A 564 -2.76 -25.40 -29.94
CA LYS A 564 -3.69 -26.51 -30.23
C LYS A 564 -4.13 -27.26 -28.98
N THR A 565 -3.24 -27.39 -28.02
CA THR A 565 -3.47 -28.19 -26.82
C THR A 565 -3.75 -27.35 -25.59
N GLY A 566 -3.44 -26.04 -25.61
CA GLY A 566 -3.50 -25.16 -24.44
C GLY A 566 -2.43 -25.46 -23.39
N ASN A 567 -1.59 -26.48 -23.62
CA ASN A 567 -0.48 -26.82 -22.72
C ASN A 567 0.83 -26.33 -23.32
N GLY A 568 1.84 -26.10 -22.51
CA GLY A 568 3.08 -25.54 -22.98
C GLY A 568 4.30 -25.99 -22.20
N LYS A 569 5.40 -25.32 -22.47
CA LYS A 569 6.62 -25.44 -21.68
C LYS A 569 6.68 -24.30 -20.69
N MET A 570 6.87 -24.61 -19.42
CA MET A 570 7.23 -23.63 -18.43
C MET A 570 8.73 -23.41 -18.44
N GLU A 571 9.12 -22.16 -18.50
CA GLU A 571 10.52 -21.75 -18.53
C GLU A 571 10.76 -20.58 -17.58
N TRP A 572 12.02 -20.36 -17.21
CA TRP A 572 12.46 -19.12 -16.60
C TRP A 572 13.56 -18.44 -17.41
N TRP A 573 13.66 -17.13 -17.25
CA TRP A 573 14.66 -16.27 -17.88
C TRP A 573 15.14 -15.20 -16.92
N ASP A 574 16.48 -15.01 -16.81
CA ASP A 574 17.09 -13.95 -16.00
C ASP A 574 17.61 -12.77 -16.85
N GLY A 575 17.35 -12.81 -18.15
CA GLY A 575 17.82 -11.84 -19.13
C GLY A 575 19.06 -12.30 -19.90
N GLU A 576 19.79 -13.29 -19.40
CA GLU A 576 20.96 -13.92 -20.04
C GLU A 576 20.73 -15.40 -20.23
N ASN A 577 20.36 -16.11 -19.19
CA ASN A 577 20.15 -17.54 -19.17
C ASN A 577 18.67 -17.88 -19.26
N ARG A 578 18.38 -18.99 -19.93
CA ARG A 578 17.03 -19.51 -20.10
C ARG A 578 17.03 -21.01 -19.88
N GLU A 579 16.07 -21.51 -19.11
CA GLU A 579 15.96 -22.93 -18.81
C GLU A 579 14.49 -23.39 -18.84
N THR A 580 14.26 -24.55 -19.43
CA THR A 580 12.97 -25.22 -19.40
C THR A 580 12.84 -25.98 -18.09
N ILE A 581 11.77 -25.68 -17.33
CA ILE A 581 11.42 -26.35 -16.07
C ILE A 581 10.70 -27.66 -16.36
N ASP A 582 9.61 -27.60 -17.12
CA ASP A 582 8.84 -28.80 -17.51
C ASP A 582 7.98 -28.53 -18.76
N GLY A 583 7.47 -29.62 -19.36
CA GLY A 583 6.56 -29.60 -20.51
C GLY A 583 5.14 -30.05 -20.13
N GLY A 584 4.18 -29.77 -21.01
CA GLY A 584 2.78 -30.13 -20.79
C GLY A 584 2.09 -29.33 -19.68
N VAL A 585 2.65 -28.20 -19.29
CA VAL A 585 2.10 -27.31 -18.27
C VAL A 585 0.98 -26.46 -18.87
N PHE A 586 -0.18 -26.46 -18.23
CA PHE A 586 -1.32 -25.62 -18.58
C PHE A 586 -1.24 -24.24 -17.94
N ALA A 587 -0.94 -24.21 -16.65
CA ALA A 587 -0.77 -22.98 -15.85
C ALA A 587 0.24 -23.23 -14.73
N PHE A 588 0.75 -22.14 -14.16
CA PHE A 588 1.61 -22.23 -12.99
C PHE A 588 1.37 -21.04 -12.07
N GLN A 589 1.77 -21.16 -10.81
CA GLN A 589 1.82 -20.07 -9.86
C GLN A 589 3.13 -20.04 -9.11
N TYR A 590 3.81 -18.92 -9.17
CA TYR A 590 5.03 -18.66 -8.42
C TYR A 590 4.73 -18.55 -6.92
N LYS A 591 5.52 -19.24 -6.10
CA LYS A 591 5.33 -19.33 -4.64
C LYS A 591 6.39 -18.56 -3.83
N GLY A 592 7.33 -17.90 -4.49
CA GLY A 592 8.49 -17.30 -3.84
C GLY A 592 9.71 -18.25 -3.80
N ASN A 593 10.89 -17.68 -3.51
CA ASN A 593 12.15 -18.41 -3.37
C ASN A 593 12.50 -19.32 -4.57
N GLY A 594 12.11 -18.91 -5.78
CA GLY A 594 12.36 -19.68 -6.99
C GLY A 594 11.49 -20.91 -7.18
N LYS A 595 10.38 -21.06 -6.48
CA LYS A 595 9.50 -22.23 -6.47
C LYS A 595 8.15 -21.93 -7.10
N ALA A 596 7.48 -22.96 -7.63
CA ALA A 596 6.18 -22.79 -8.28
C ALA A 596 5.33 -24.06 -8.16
N ALA A 597 4.00 -23.88 -8.12
CA ALA A 597 3.02 -24.92 -8.34
C ALA A 597 2.67 -24.97 -9.85
N LEU A 598 2.58 -26.16 -10.41
CA LEU A 598 2.36 -26.40 -11.83
C LEU A 598 1.07 -27.20 -12.03
N ILE A 599 0.27 -26.79 -12.99
CA ILE A 599 -0.97 -27.46 -13.37
C ILE A 599 -0.78 -28.10 -14.74
N TYR A 600 -1.14 -29.37 -14.84
CA TYR A 600 -0.99 -30.18 -16.05
C TYR A 600 -2.34 -30.64 -16.57
N GLY A 601 -2.47 -30.76 -17.89
CA GLY A 601 -3.56 -31.46 -18.54
C GLY A 601 -4.96 -31.06 -18.06
N TYR A 602 -5.17 -29.74 -17.89
CA TYR A 602 -6.44 -29.22 -17.36
C TYR A 602 -7.63 -29.56 -18.27
N ASP A 603 -8.61 -30.27 -17.71
CA ASP A 603 -9.86 -30.60 -18.36
C ASP A 603 -10.91 -29.54 -18.02
N VAL A 604 -11.19 -28.63 -18.97
CA VAL A 604 -12.16 -27.54 -18.79
C VAL A 604 -13.60 -28.01 -18.59
N GLN A 605 -13.94 -29.26 -18.95
CA GLN A 605 -15.28 -29.79 -18.73
C GLN A 605 -15.45 -30.37 -17.33
N LYS A 606 -14.39 -31.00 -16.84
CA LYS A 606 -14.37 -31.57 -15.48
C LYS A 606 -13.88 -30.57 -14.44
N LEU A 607 -13.25 -29.48 -14.86
CA LEU A 607 -12.57 -28.51 -14.00
C LEU A 607 -11.50 -29.16 -13.12
N THR A 608 -10.76 -30.13 -13.68
CA THR A 608 -9.69 -30.85 -12.98
C THR A 608 -8.39 -30.84 -13.76
N GLY A 609 -7.28 -31.04 -13.09
CA GLY A 609 -5.95 -31.15 -13.70
C GLY A 609 -4.96 -31.86 -12.79
N GLY A 610 -3.78 -32.16 -13.30
CA GLY A 610 -2.68 -32.70 -12.51
C GLY A 610 -1.93 -31.57 -11.78
N LEU A 611 -1.41 -31.84 -10.58
CA LEU A 611 -0.57 -30.94 -9.79
C LEU A 611 0.87 -31.38 -9.79
N GLY A 612 1.80 -30.48 -10.04
CA GLY A 612 3.22 -30.63 -9.79
C GLY A 612 3.78 -29.48 -8.95
N TYR A 613 4.94 -29.72 -8.38
CA TYR A 613 5.66 -28.74 -7.61
C TYR A 613 7.12 -28.64 -8.07
N TYR A 614 7.54 -27.43 -8.40
CA TYR A 614 8.93 -27.09 -8.73
C TYR A 614 9.61 -26.50 -7.50
N ASP A 615 10.66 -27.16 -7.00
CA ASP A 615 11.39 -26.78 -5.78
C ASP A 615 12.57 -25.80 -6.03
N GLY A 616 12.69 -25.31 -7.26
CA GLY A 616 13.82 -24.49 -7.71
C GLY A 616 14.93 -25.29 -8.41
N LYS A 617 14.83 -26.64 -8.44
CA LYS A 617 15.80 -27.55 -9.05
C LYS A 617 15.15 -28.59 -9.96
N GLY A 618 14.01 -29.11 -9.57
CA GLY A 618 13.30 -30.15 -10.29
C GLY A 618 11.80 -30.14 -9.97
N VAL A 619 11.03 -30.86 -10.78
CA VAL A 619 9.59 -30.97 -10.64
C VAL A 619 9.21 -32.32 -10.04
N THR A 620 8.40 -32.30 -8.99
CA THR A 620 7.73 -33.47 -8.41
C THR A 620 6.26 -33.44 -8.83
N LYS A 621 5.78 -34.51 -9.49
CA LYS A 621 4.35 -34.70 -9.76
C LYS A 621 3.70 -35.16 -8.47
N LEU A 622 2.64 -34.48 -8.03
CA LEU A 622 2.01 -34.69 -6.73
C LEU A 622 0.73 -35.52 -6.83
N ASP A 623 -0.20 -35.09 -7.66
CA ASP A 623 -1.51 -35.72 -7.76
C ASP A 623 -2.15 -35.45 -9.13
N GLU A 624 -3.22 -36.18 -9.43
CA GLU A 624 -4.06 -36.04 -10.62
C GLU A 624 -5.50 -35.70 -10.19
N ASP A 625 -6.29 -35.17 -11.12
CA ASP A 625 -7.70 -34.81 -10.91
C ASP A 625 -7.94 -33.82 -9.75
N ILE A 626 -6.98 -32.91 -9.52
CA ILE A 626 -7.17 -31.85 -8.53
C ILE A 626 -8.19 -30.82 -9.01
N THR A 627 -8.96 -30.26 -8.09
CA THR A 627 -10.02 -29.28 -8.34
C THR A 627 -9.65 -27.86 -7.92
N ALA A 628 -8.73 -27.69 -6.96
CA ALA A 628 -8.27 -26.39 -6.50
C ALA A 628 -6.87 -26.45 -5.87
N ILE A 629 -6.16 -25.32 -5.90
CA ILE A 629 -4.91 -25.09 -5.17
C ILE A 629 -5.13 -23.90 -4.27
N PHE A 630 -4.74 -24.02 -2.99
CA PHE A 630 -4.79 -22.95 -2.03
C PHE A 630 -3.37 -22.43 -1.80
N ILE A 631 -3.15 -21.18 -2.16
CA ILE A 631 -1.84 -20.56 -2.11
C ILE A 631 -1.92 -19.38 -1.15
N ASN A 632 -1.05 -19.41 -0.16
CA ASN A 632 -0.89 -18.32 0.80
C ASN A 632 -0.04 -17.20 0.21
#